data_74cd622bb37da979025cfc3e93931a83
#
_entry.id   74cd622bb37da979025cfc3e93931a83
#
_cell.length_a   1.000
_cell.length_b   1.000
_cell.length_c   1.000
_cell.angle_alpha   90.00
_cell.angle_beta   90.00
_cell.angle_gamma   90.00
#
_symmetry.space_group_name_H-M   'P 1'
#
loop_
_entity.id
_entity.type
_entity.pdbx_description
1 polymer ?
#
loop_
_entity_poly.entity_id
_entity_poly.type
_entity_poly.pdbx_seq_one_letter_code
_entity_poly.pdbx_strand_id
1 'polypeptide(L)'
;MTTFVALLRAVNVGSHKPVAMSALRDFAIGLGYSDVRTLLQSGNIVFRAQTRSANVLERILEGEAKLRLGLETDFFVRSAKDWKVLVDRNPFSDAARRDPSHLVVMFLKDAPSAESLAALRASIRGPEVVNIEGKQAYIIYPDGIGRSRLTNSVIEAKLGTRSTGRNWNTVIKAATLVEG
;
A
#
# COMPACT_ATOMS: atom_id res chain seq x y z
N MET A 1 0.64 19.63 -11.95
CA MET A 1 0.02 18.76 -10.92
C MET A 1 0.30 17.30 -11.21
N THR A 2 0.60 16.54 -10.18
CA THR A 2 0.87 15.10 -10.28
C THR A 2 -0.22 14.32 -9.56
N THR A 3 -0.65 13.21 -10.15
CA THR A 3 -1.59 12.27 -9.51
C THR A 3 -0.83 11.32 -8.60
N PHE A 4 -1.37 11.08 -7.41
CA PHE A 4 -0.81 10.19 -6.40
C PHE A 4 -1.86 9.20 -5.91
N VAL A 5 -1.38 8.05 -5.48
CA VAL A 5 -2.14 7.09 -4.70
C VAL A 5 -1.58 7.11 -3.28
N ALA A 6 -2.44 7.25 -2.29
CA ALA A 6 -2.07 7.12 -0.89
C ALA A 6 -2.84 5.97 -0.25
N LEU A 7 -2.12 5.12 0.45
CA LEU A 7 -2.65 3.97 1.16
C LEU A 7 -2.46 4.17 2.66
N LEU A 8 -3.50 3.91 3.44
CA LEU A 8 -3.43 3.97 4.90
C LEU A 8 -3.12 2.59 5.45
N ARG A 9 -2.27 2.55 6.47
CA ARG A 9 -1.96 1.32 7.19
C ARG A 9 -3.07 0.98 8.18
N ALA A 10 -3.54 -0.26 8.15
CA ALA A 10 -4.41 -0.87 9.17
C ALA A 10 -5.65 -0.04 9.56
N VAL A 11 -6.24 0.67 8.61
CA VAL A 11 -7.49 1.40 8.81
C VAL A 11 -8.65 0.42 8.84
N ASN A 12 -9.59 0.63 9.76
CA ASN A 12 -10.78 -0.21 9.93
C ASN A 12 -10.48 -1.65 10.38
N VAL A 13 -9.33 -1.86 11.05
CA VAL A 13 -8.92 -3.16 11.57
C VAL A 13 -8.72 -3.08 13.09
N GLY A 14 -9.28 -4.05 13.81
CA GLY A 14 -9.09 -4.18 15.26
C GLY A 14 -9.86 -3.15 16.08
N SER A 15 -9.25 -2.68 17.19
CA SER A 15 -9.86 -1.76 18.16
C SER A 15 -9.88 -0.29 17.73
N HIS A 16 -9.30 0.04 16.58
CA HIS A 16 -9.28 1.41 16.08
C HIS A 16 -10.65 1.80 15.54
N LYS A 17 -11.07 3.05 15.80
CA LYS A 17 -12.28 3.59 15.22
C LYS A 17 -12.19 3.54 13.69
N PRO A 18 -13.21 3.00 13.00
CA PRO A 18 -13.22 3.02 11.54
C PRO A 18 -13.18 4.46 11.02
N VAL A 19 -12.40 4.70 9.99
CA VAL A 19 -12.41 5.97 9.27
C VAL A 19 -13.35 5.84 8.08
N ALA A 20 -14.38 6.67 8.04
CA ALA A 20 -15.28 6.72 6.89
C ALA A 20 -14.51 7.22 5.65
N MET A 21 -14.71 6.58 4.51
CA MET A 21 -14.06 7.01 3.27
C MET A 21 -14.46 8.44 2.86
N SER A 22 -15.68 8.86 3.18
CA SER A 22 -16.11 10.25 3.00
C SER A 22 -15.31 11.24 3.85
N ALA A 23 -15.01 10.89 5.10
CA ALA A 23 -14.18 11.72 5.97
C ALA A 23 -12.73 11.81 5.47
N LEU A 24 -12.20 10.72 4.95
CA LEU A 24 -10.87 10.68 4.35
C LEU A 24 -10.80 11.52 3.06
N ARG A 25 -11.84 11.47 2.25
CA ARG A 25 -11.97 12.30 1.06
C ARG A 25 -12.03 13.78 1.41
N ASP A 26 -12.89 14.17 2.35
CA ASP A 26 -13.04 15.55 2.79
C ASP A 26 -11.75 16.08 3.43
N PHE A 27 -11.06 15.25 4.18
CA PHE A 27 -9.74 15.55 4.73
C PHE A 27 -8.73 15.92 3.61
N ALA A 28 -8.62 15.12 2.57
CA ALA A 28 -7.71 15.39 1.45
C ALA A 28 -8.09 16.67 0.69
N ILE A 29 -9.39 16.92 0.49
CA ILE A 29 -9.90 18.15 -0.12
C ILE A 29 -9.54 19.36 0.77
N GLY A 30 -9.69 19.23 2.08
CA GLY A 30 -9.33 20.27 3.05
C GLY A 30 -7.85 20.61 3.08
N LEU A 31 -6.98 19.73 2.62
CA LEU A 31 -5.55 19.98 2.42
C LEU A 31 -5.22 20.68 1.10
N GLY A 32 -6.24 20.96 0.28
CA GLY A 32 -6.08 21.64 -1.00
C GLY A 32 -5.77 20.70 -2.18
N TYR A 33 -5.94 19.39 -2.00
CA TYR A 33 -5.78 18.43 -3.08
C TYR A 33 -7.03 18.40 -3.96
N SER A 34 -6.83 18.13 -5.25
CA SER A 34 -7.91 18.07 -6.24
C SER A 34 -8.13 16.65 -6.77
N ASP A 35 -9.23 16.44 -7.48
CA ASP A 35 -9.63 15.15 -8.06
C ASP A 35 -9.54 14.00 -7.06
N VAL A 36 -9.99 14.24 -5.82
CA VAL A 36 -9.91 13.26 -4.74
C VAL A 36 -10.95 12.18 -4.95
N ARG A 37 -10.50 10.95 -5.05
CA ARG A 37 -11.33 9.74 -5.19
C ARG A 37 -10.90 8.70 -4.16
N THR A 38 -11.85 8.03 -3.57
CA THR A 38 -11.61 6.92 -2.64
C THR A 38 -11.88 5.58 -3.34
N LEU A 39 -11.17 4.55 -2.91
CA LEU A 39 -11.31 3.21 -3.45
C LEU A 39 -11.39 2.20 -2.30
N LEU A 40 -12.53 1.51 -2.20
CA LEU A 40 -12.80 0.50 -1.20
C LEU A 40 -12.70 1.01 0.25
N GLN A 41 -13.09 0.16 1.21
CA GLN A 41 -13.07 0.51 2.64
C GLN A 41 -11.68 0.36 3.29
N SER A 42 -10.68 -0.04 2.53
CA SER A 42 -9.32 -0.33 3.05
C SER A 42 -8.40 0.89 3.13
N GLY A 43 -8.94 2.11 2.97
CA GLY A 43 -8.15 3.34 3.13
C GLY A 43 -7.26 3.63 1.93
N ASN A 44 -7.84 3.69 0.74
CA ASN A 44 -7.13 4.05 -0.48
C ASN A 44 -7.70 5.35 -1.03
N ILE A 45 -6.85 6.33 -1.31
CA ILE A 45 -7.23 7.58 -1.96
C ILE A 45 -6.33 7.86 -3.16
N VAL A 46 -6.95 8.40 -4.21
CA VAL A 46 -6.26 8.93 -5.37
C VAL A 46 -6.56 10.42 -5.43
N PHE A 47 -5.54 11.24 -5.64
CA PHE A 47 -5.67 12.69 -5.65
C PHE A 47 -4.58 13.35 -6.49
N ARG A 48 -4.76 14.63 -6.80
CA ARG A 48 -3.77 15.46 -7.49
C ARG A 48 -3.20 16.51 -6.54
N ALA A 49 -1.89 16.68 -6.57
CA ALA A 49 -1.18 17.67 -5.77
C ALA A 49 -0.08 18.37 -6.59
N GLN A 50 0.30 19.55 -6.14
CA GLN A 50 1.38 20.32 -6.79
C GLN A 50 2.77 19.82 -6.39
N THR A 51 2.90 19.26 -5.18
CA THR A 51 4.18 18.70 -4.73
C THR A 51 4.61 17.55 -5.62
N ARG A 52 5.91 17.33 -5.70
CA ARG A 52 6.52 16.31 -6.55
C ARG A 52 7.05 15.11 -5.76
N SER A 53 7.12 15.23 -4.45
CA SER A 53 7.73 14.19 -3.60
C SER A 53 6.68 13.39 -2.83
N ALA A 54 6.61 12.09 -3.08
CA ALA A 54 5.78 11.17 -2.34
C ALA A 54 6.13 11.15 -0.84
N ASN A 55 7.42 11.21 -0.50
CA ASN A 55 7.87 11.23 0.90
C ASN A 55 7.41 12.48 1.66
N VAL A 56 7.37 13.63 0.98
CA VAL A 56 6.84 14.86 1.57
C VAL A 56 5.35 14.72 1.83
N LEU A 57 4.61 14.17 0.87
CA LEU A 57 3.16 13.92 1.02
C LEU A 57 2.86 12.95 2.16
N GLU A 58 3.65 11.89 2.32
CA GLU A 58 3.48 10.95 3.43
C GLU A 58 3.55 11.69 4.77
N ARG A 59 4.57 12.53 4.98
CA ARG A 59 4.73 13.28 6.22
C ARG A 59 3.61 14.29 6.46
N ILE A 60 3.17 14.98 5.41
CA ILE A 60 2.05 15.94 5.50
C ILE A 60 0.77 15.20 5.89
N LEU A 61 0.44 14.12 5.17
CA LEU A 61 -0.77 13.33 5.43
C LEU A 61 -0.78 12.74 6.84
N GLU A 62 0.34 12.20 7.29
CA GLU A 62 0.48 11.63 8.63
C GLU A 62 0.30 12.69 9.73
N GLY A 63 0.97 13.83 9.60
CA GLY A 63 0.86 14.93 10.56
C GLY A 63 -0.53 15.56 10.60
N GLU A 64 -1.11 15.84 9.44
CA GLU A 64 -2.43 16.45 9.33
C GLU A 64 -3.57 15.49 9.75
N ALA A 65 -3.44 14.21 9.46
CA ALA A 65 -4.40 13.20 9.89
C ALA A 65 -4.43 13.09 11.42
N LYS A 66 -3.27 13.16 12.08
CA LYS A 66 -3.20 13.21 13.54
C LYS A 66 -3.89 14.44 14.10
N LEU A 67 -3.63 15.62 13.53
CA LEU A 67 -4.19 16.88 13.98
C LEU A 67 -5.69 17.02 13.72
N ARG A 68 -6.15 16.66 12.54
CA ARG A 68 -7.52 16.90 12.08
C ARG A 68 -8.48 15.75 12.33
N LEU A 69 -8.01 14.52 12.28
CA LEU A 69 -8.82 13.31 12.43
C LEU A 69 -8.55 12.55 13.74
N GLY A 70 -7.54 12.95 14.49
CA GLY A 70 -7.06 12.17 15.65
C GLY A 70 -6.55 10.79 15.26
N LEU A 71 -6.13 10.62 14.00
CA LEU A 71 -5.72 9.36 13.43
C LEU A 71 -4.19 9.26 13.35
N GLU A 72 -3.62 8.41 14.18
CA GLU A 72 -2.20 8.05 14.11
C GLU A 72 -2.04 6.81 13.23
N THR A 73 -1.61 7.02 11.99
CA THR A 73 -1.36 5.94 11.05
C THR A 73 -0.27 6.33 10.06
N ASP A 74 0.32 5.32 9.42
CA ASP A 74 1.24 5.54 8.32
C ASP A 74 0.48 5.70 7.00
N PHE A 75 0.98 6.59 6.16
CA PHE A 75 0.56 6.71 4.77
C PHE A 75 1.68 6.22 3.86
N PHE A 76 1.31 5.50 2.82
CA PHE A 76 2.22 5.01 1.78
C PHE A 76 1.80 5.65 0.48
N VAL A 77 2.61 6.58 -0.02
CA VAL A 77 2.28 7.37 -1.21
C VAL A 77 3.14 6.94 -2.39
N ARG A 78 2.50 6.82 -3.55
CA ARG A 78 3.18 6.56 -4.82
C ARG A 78 2.63 7.50 -5.88
N SER A 79 3.50 8.05 -6.72
CA SER A 79 3.05 8.81 -7.90
C SER A 79 2.38 7.90 -8.92
N ALA A 80 1.59 8.47 -9.83
CA ALA A 80 1.02 7.75 -10.95
C ALA A 80 2.09 6.99 -11.76
N LYS A 81 3.22 7.63 -11.97
CA LYS A 81 4.37 7.03 -12.67
C LYS A 81 4.91 5.80 -11.92
N ASP A 82 5.12 5.94 -10.61
CA ASP A 82 5.62 4.83 -9.80
C ASP A 82 4.60 3.70 -9.71
N TRP A 83 3.30 4.04 -9.65
CA TRP A 83 2.23 3.05 -9.67
C TRP A 83 2.22 2.24 -10.97
N LYS A 84 2.37 2.91 -12.11
CA LYS A 84 2.51 2.22 -13.40
C LYS A 84 3.72 1.29 -13.42
N VAL A 85 4.87 1.76 -12.93
CA VAL A 85 6.10 0.95 -12.88
C VAL A 85 5.89 -0.30 -12.02
N LEU A 86 5.25 -0.18 -10.86
CA LEU A 86 5.02 -1.36 -10.02
C LEU A 86 4.05 -2.37 -10.65
N VAL A 87 3.08 -1.91 -11.41
CA VAL A 87 2.18 -2.81 -12.17
C VAL A 87 2.94 -3.52 -13.28
N ASP A 88 3.70 -2.78 -14.07
CA ASP A 88 4.46 -3.31 -15.22
C ASP A 88 5.57 -4.27 -14.79
N ARG A 89 6.15 -4.07 -13.61
CA ARG A 89 7.25 -4.89 -13.08
C ARG A 89 6.82 -6.06 -12.20
N ASN A 90 5.53 -6.34 -12.11
CA ASN A 90 5.06 -7.50 -11.36
C ASN A 90 5.75 -8.78 -11.84
N PRO A 91 6.52 -9.46 -10.96
CA PRO A 91 7.25 -10.67 -11.35
C PRO A 91 6.36 -11.91 -11.45
N PHE A 92 5.10 -11.81 -11.01
CA PHE A 92 4.14 -12.90 -10.93
C PHE A 92 2.95 -12.70 -11.87
N SER A 93 3.22 -12.50 -13.16
CA SER A 93 2.17 -12.23 -14.15
C SER A 93 1.15 -13.35 -14.27
N ASP A 94 1.55 -14.62 -14.11
CA ASP A 94 0.63 -15.75 -14.12
C ASP A 94 -0.31 -15.75 -12.92
N ALA A 95 0.21 -15.50 -11.73
CA ALA A 95 -0.62 -15.37 -10.52
C ALA A 95 -1.59 -14.20 -10.64
N ALA A 96 -1.16 -13.08 -11.21
CA ALA A 96 -2.01 -11.92 -11.47
C ALA A 96 -3.19 -12.23 -12.38
N ARG A 97 -3.02 -13.12 -13.35
CA ARG A 97 -4.10 -13.54 -14.27
C ARG A 97 -5.01 -14.60 -13.69
N ARG A 98 -4.42 -15.59 -13.01
CA ARG A 98 -5.15 -16.79 -12.57
C ARG A 98 -5.82 -16.61 -11.21
N ASP A 99 -5.17 -15.90 -10.31
CA ASP A 99 -5.62 -15.77 -8.92
C ASP A 99 -5.19 -14.42 -8.31
N PRO A 100 -5.71 -13.30 -8.84
CA PRO A 100 -5.31 -11.96 -8.40
C PRO A 100 -5.65 -11.67 -6.93
N SER A 101 -6.64 -12.35 -6.35
CA SER A 101 -7.00 -12.16 -4.94
C SER A 101 -5.96 -12.70 -3.96
N HIS A 102 -5.14 -13.67 -4.39
CA HIS A 102 -4.05 -14.27 -3.60
C HIS A 102 -2.67 -13.72 -3.94
N LEU A 103 -2.57 -12.75 -4.84
CA LEU A 103 -1.37 -11.97 -5.07
C LEU A 103 -1.48 -10.65 -4.31
N VAL A 104 -0.58 -10.41 -3.38
CA VAL A 104 -0.56 -9.21 -2.53
C VAL A 104 0.68 -8.39 -2.84
N VAL A 105 0.51 -7.08 -2.98
CA VAL A 105 1.62 -6.12 -3.00
C VAL A 105 1.69 -5.49 -1.61
N MET A 106 2.84 -5.67 -0.96
CA MET A 106 3.18 -4.99 0.28
C MET A 106 3.93 -3.72 -0.07
N PHE A 107 3.34 -2.58 0.24
CA PHE A 107 3.97 -1.27 0.09
C PHE A 107 4.81 -0.98 1.32
N LEU A 108 6.08 -0.67 1.10
CA LEU A 108 7.07 -0.48 2.15
C LEU A 108 7.42 1.00 2.30
N LYS A 109 7.73 1.41 3.54
CA LYS A 109 8.25 2.78 3.80
C LYS A 109 9.63 2.97 3.18
N ASP A 110 10.49 1.98 3.33
CA ASP A 110 11.87 2.01 2.86
C ASP A 110 12.18 0.79 2.01
N ALA A 111 13.10 0.92 1.07
CA ALA A 111 13.59 -0.20 0.28
C ALA A 111 14.45 -1.12 1.17
N PRO A 112 14.10 -2.40 1.31
CA PRO A 112 14.87 -3.33 2.13
C PRO A 112 16.17 -3.74 1.43
N SER A 113 17.13 -4.20 2.23
CA SER A 113 18.38 -4.77 1.73
C SER A 113 18.18 -6.19 1.18
N ALA A 114 19.11 -6.64 0.34
CA ALA A 114 19.14 -8.04 -0.12
C ALA A 114 19.27 -9.03 1.04
N GLU A 115 19.98 -8.66 2.09
CA GLU A 115 20.12 -9.46 3.31
C GLU A 115 18.78 -9.60 4.03
N SER A 116 18.01 -8.52 4.16
CA SER A 116 16.68 -8.55 4.75
C SER A 116 15.71 -9.42 3.95
N LEU A 117 15.77 -9.36 2.62
CA LEU A 117 14.98 -10.23 1.76
C LEU A 117 15.35 -11.71 1.98
N ALA A 118 16.63 -12.02 2.06
CA ALA A 118 17.09 -13.39 2.34
C ALA A 118 16.58 -13.88 3.70
N ALA A 119 16.61 -13.03 4.72
CA ALA A 119 16.09 -13.34 6.05
C ALA A 119 14.57 -13.58 6.02
N LEU A 120 13.83 -12.79 5.27
CA LEU A 120 12.39 -12.99 5.07
C LEU A 120 12.11 -14.34 4.41
N ARG A 121 12.78 -14.64 3.30
CA ARG A 121 12.61 -15.91 2.59
C ARG A 121 12.94 -17.12 3.47
N ALA A 122 14.00 -17.03 4.27
CA ALA A 122 14.39 -18.09 5.21
C ALA A 122 13.34 -18.33 6.31
N SER A 123 12.52 -17.35 6.63
CA SER A 123 11.47 -17.44 7.65
C SER A 123 10.17 -18.07 7.15
N ILE A 124 9.99 -18.19 5.83
CA ILE A 124 8.77 -18.76 5.23
C ILE A 124 8.70 -20.26 5.49
N ARG A 125 7.59 -20.69 6.09
CA ARG A 125 7.35 -22.10 6.43
C ARG A 125 6.28 -22.75 5.54
N GLY A 126 5.53 -21.97 4.81
CA GLY A 126 4.44 -22.39 3.94
C GLY A 126 4.79 -22.26 2.45
N PRO A 127 3.74 -22.30 1.60
CA PRO A 127 3.91 -22.25 0.14
C PRO A 127 4.08 -20.83 -0.42
N GLU A 128 4.15 -19.81 0.43
CA GLU A 128 4.23 -18.42 0.00
C GLU A 128 5.51 -18.15 -0.79
N VAL A 129 5.40 -17.30 -1.80
CA VAL A 129 6.52 -16.86 -2.63
C VAL A 129 6.63 -15.34 -2.56
N VAL A 130 7.84 -14.84 -2.32
CA VAL A 130 8.10 -13.40 -2.16
C VAL A 130 9.17 -12.94 -3.15
N ASN A 131 8.90 -11.81 -3.81
CA ASN A 131 9.93 -11.06 -4.54
C ASN A 131 9.78 -9.56 -4.24
N ILE A 132 10.90 -8.84 -4.24
CA ILE A 132 10.95 -7.41 -3.92
C ILE A 132 11.49 -6.63 -5.11
N GLU A 133 10.79 -5.54 -5.43
CA GLU A 133 11.20 -4.52 -6.39
C GLU A 133 11.09 -3.14 -5.74
N GLY A 134 12.23 -2.51 -5.41
CA GLY A 134 12.26 -1.20 -4.76
C GLY A 134 11.58 -1.20 -3.40
N LYS A 135 10.51 -0.42 -3.28
CA LYS A 135 9.69 -0.29 -2.05
C LYS A 135 8.42 -1.14 -2.09
N GLN A 136 8.36 -2.17 -2.92
CA GLN A 136 7.24 -3.10 -3.01
C GLN A 136 7.73 -4.54 -2.85
N ALA A 137 7.01 -5.31 -2.03
CA ALA A 137 7.14 -6.76 -1.97
C ALA A 137 5.91 -7.39 -2.62
N TYR A 138 6.12 -8.25 -3.61
CA TYR A 138 5.07 -9.03 -4.25
C TYR A 138 5.03 -10.41 -3.61
N ILE A 139 3.87 -10.80 -3.10
CA ILE A 139 3.72 -12.05 -2.35
C ILE A 139 2.55 -12.84 -2.90
N ILE A 140 2.82 -14.10 -3.26
CA ILE A 140 1.76 -15.07 -3.55
C ILE A 140 1.42 -15.79 -2.27
N TYR A 141 0.13 -15.77 -1.91
CA TYR A 141 -0.45 -16.50 -0.79
C TYR A 141 -1.40 -17.59 -1.32
N PRO A 142 -0.89 -18.78 -1.67
CA PRO A 142 -1.73 -19.80 -2.32
C PRO A 142 -2.97 -20.20 -1.51
N ASP A 143 -2.86 -20.19 -0.17
CA ASP A 143 -3.95 -20.53 0.75
C ASP A 143 -4.64 -19.29 1.35
N GLY A 144 -4.35 -18.10 0.80
CA GLY A 144 -4.85 -16.81 1.29
C GLY A 144 -4.04 -16.24 2.44
N ILE A 145 -4.02 -14.92 2.54
CA ILE A 145 -3.25 -14.20 3.56
C ILE A 145 -3.76 -14.49 4.98
N GLY A 146 -5.07 -14.69 5.15
CA GLY A 146 -5.70 -14.94 6.45
C GLY A 146 -5.31 -16.27 7.10
N ARG A 147 -4.82 -17.21 6.31
CA ARG A 147 -4.36 -18.53 6.79
C ARG A 147 -2.84 -18.65 6.87
N SER A 148 -2.13 -17.62 6.40
CA SER A 148 -0.67 -17.66 6.32
C SER A 148 -0.02 -17.30 7.65
N ARG A 149 1.11 -17.93 7.94
CA ARG A 149 2.02 -17.51 9.01
C ARG A 149 2.92 -16.36 8.60
N LEU A 150 2.99 -16.05 7.31
CA LEU A 150 3.69 -14.88 6.78
C LEU A 150 2.80 -13.64 6.96
N THR A 151 2.70 -13.18 8.20
CA THR A 151 1.89 -12.03 8.58
C THR A 151 2.59 -10.72 8.28
N ASN A 152 1.85 -9.63 8.32
CA ASN A 152 2.43 -8.29 8.17
C ASN A 152 3.52 -8.02 9.22
N SER A 153 3.30 -8.45 10.47
CA SER A 153 4.28 -8.31 11.55
C SER A 153 5.59 -9.04 11.27
N VAL A 154 5.51 -10.25 10.72
CA VAL A 154 6.70 -11.03 10.32
C VAL A 154 7.45 -10.33 9.19
N ILE A 155 6.74 -9.86 8.17
CA ILE A 155 7.31 -9.15 7.04
C ILE A 155 8.04 -7.90 7.52
N GLU A 156 7.41 -7.07 8.34
CA GLU A 156 8.01 -5.85 8.89
C GLU A 156 9.23 -6.14 9.76
N ALA A 157 9.16 -7.15 10.61
CA ALA A 157 10.29 -7.54 11.47
C ALA A 157 11.51 -7.99 10.65
N LYS A 158 11.28 -8.79 9.59
CA LYS A 158 12.37 -9.31 8.75
C LYS A 158 12.92 -8.26 7.78
N LEU A 159 12.07 -7.42 7.21
CA LEU A 159 12.50 -6.38 6.27
C LEU A 159 12.98 -5.10 6.97
N GLY A 160 12.69 -4.92 8.26
CA GLY A 160 13.09 -3.73 9.02
C GLY A 160 12.39 -2.47 8.56
N THR A 161 11.18 -2.56 8.03
CA THR A 161 10.40 -1.41 7.55
C THR A 161 8.91 -1.66 7.75
N ARG A 162 8.14 -0.58 7.90
CA ARG A 162 6.68 -0.67 8.01
C ARG A 162 6.06 -0.89 6.64
N SER A 163 4.90 -1.53 6.61
CA SER A 163 4.23 -1.91 5.38
C SER A 163 2.71 -1.86 5.47
N THR A 164 2.07 -1.84 4.31
CA THR A 164 0.64 -2.08 4.17
C THR A 164 0.38 -2.88 2.89
N GLY A 165 -0.51 -3.86 2.95
CA GLY A 165 -0.77 -4.78 1.85
C GLY A 165 -2.07 -4.50 1.11
N ARG A 166 -2.05 -4.69 -0.20
CA ARG A 166 -3.24 -4.66 -1.07
C ARG A 166 -3.17 -5.83 -2.03
N ASN A 167 -4.28 -6.52 -2.24
CA ASN A 167 -4.30 -7.56 -3.26
C ASN A 167 -4.26 -6.96 -4.67
N TRP A 168 -3.94 -7.80 -5.64
CA TRP A 168 -3.75 -7.36 -7.03
C TRP A 168 -4.99 -6.72 -7.64
N ASN A 169 -6.18 -7.18 -7.29
CA ASN A 169 -7.44 -6.55 -7.74
C ASN A 169 -7.51 -5.08 -7.33
N THR A 170 -7.15 -4.76 -6.10
CA THR A 170 -7.11 -3.37 -5.60
C THR A 170 -6.03 -2.56 -6.31
N VAL A 171 -4.86 -3.15 -6.54
CA VAL A 171 -3.75 -2.49 -7.25
C VAL A 171 -4.18 -2.09 -8.67
N ILE A 172 -4.86 -2.98 -9.40
CA ILE A 172 -5.35 -2.70 -10.76
C ILE A 172 -6.49 -1.67 -10.76
N LYS A 173 -7.41 -1.74 -9.80
CA LYS A 173 -8.46 -0.71 -9.67
C LYS A 173 -7.87 0.67 -9.43
N ALA A 174 -6.85 0.78 -8.57
CA ALA A 174 -6.15 2.04 -8.35
C ALA A 174 -5.44 2.52 -9.62
N ALA A 175 -4.82 1.62 -10.37
CA ALA A 175 -4.19 1.95 -11.67
C ALA A 175 -5.19 2.59 -12.63
N THR A 176 -6.40 2.03 -12.74
CA THR A 176 -7.47 2.59 -13.58
C THR A 176 -7.86 4.01 -13.14
N LEU A 177 -7.93 4.28 -11.84
CA LEU A 177 -8.23 5.61 -11.32
C LEU A 177 -7.12 6.63 -11.58
N VAL A 178 -5.88 6.18 -11.60
CA VAL A 178 -4.71 7.03 -11.84
C VAL A 178 -4.61 7.47 -13.30
N GLU A 179 -5.02 6.61 -14.22
CA GLU A 179 -4.99 6.85 -15.67
C GLU A 179 -6.16 7.73 -16.16
N GLY A 180 -7.26 7.73 -15.43
CA GLY A 180 -8.43 8.57 -15.70
C GLY A 180 -8.33 9.94 -15.09
#